data_5aabcccf62162947e0f105ef41d4c82a
#
_entry.id   5aabcccf62162947e0f105ef41d4c82a
#
_cell.length_a   1.000
_cell.length_b   1.000
_cell.length_c   1.000
_cell.angle_alpha   90.00
_cell.angle_beta   90.00
_cell.angle_gamma   90.00
#
_symmetry.space_group_name_H-M   'P 1'
#
loop_
_entity.id
_entity.type
_entity.pdbx_description
1 polymer ?
#
loop_
_entity_poly.entity_id
_entity_poly.type
_entity_poly.pdbx_seq_one_letter_code
_entity_poly.pdbx_strand_id
1 'polypeptide(L)'
;MKIFKTLSSILVTSVLSVTVIPSTFASTESTATNQTQQTVLFDNSHAQTAGAADWVIDGAFSDYADSMRKQGYQVKELEGESNISEQTLQQAHVLVIPEANNPFKENEQKAIINFVKNGGSVIFISDHYNADRNLNRIDSSESMNGYRRGAYQN
;
A
#
# COMPACT_ATOMS: atom_id res chain seq x y z
N MET A 1 -27.46 0.61 102.77
CA MET A 1 -28.19 0.40 101.48
C MET A 1 -27.29 0.80 100.39
N LYS A 2 -26.59 -0.16 99.77
CA LYS A 2 -25.58 0.06 98.71
C LYS A 2 -26.14 -0.35 97.38
N ILE A 3 -26.26 0.58 96.48
CA ILE A 3 -26.73 0.37 95.10
C ILE A 3 -25.53 0.06 94.21
N PHE A 4 -25.40 -1.14 93.72
CA PHE A 4 -24.44 -1.53 92.71
C PHE A 4 -24.90 -1.11 91.32
N LYS A 5 -24.16 -0.24 90.64
CA LYS A 5 -24.36 0.03 89.24
C LYS A 5 -23.47 -0.92 88.43
N THR A 6 -24.08 -1.79 87.71
CA THR A 6 -23.41 -2.65 86.69
C THR A 6 -23.17 -1.84 85.42
N LEU A 7 -21.90 -1.66 85.04
CA LEU A 7 -21.52 -1.16 83.73
C LEU A 7 -21.58 -2.32 82.72
N SER A 8 -22.49 -2.17 81.76
CA SER A 8 -22.54 -3.08 80.61
C SER A 8 -21.56 -2.60 79.57
N SER A 9 -20.52 -3.37 79.30
CA SER A 9 -19.55 -3.07 78.24
C SER A 9 -20.08 -3.58 76.94
N ILE A 10 -20.36 -2.66 76.00
CA ILE A 10 -20.79 -2.98 74.63
C ILE A 10 -19.51 -3.12 73.80
N LEU A 11 -19.22 -4.37 73.41
CA LEU A 11 -18.16 -4.67 72.48
C LEU A 11 -18.66 -4.46 71.05
N VAL A 12 -18.20 -3.37 70.43
CA VAL A 12 -18.45 -3.09 69.00
C VAL A 12 -17.40 -3.80 68.18
N THR A 13 -17.76 -4.95 67.60
CA THR A 13 -16.94 -5.63 66.62
C THR A 13 -17.20 -4.99 65.23
N SER A 14 -16.29 -4.18 64.78
CA SER A 14 -16.29 -3.66 63.41
C SER A 14 -15.82 -4.75 62.43
N VAL A 15 -16.74 -5.30 61.68
CA VAL A 15 -16.47 -6.21 60.55
C VAL A 15 -16.01 -5.38 59.39
N LEU A 16 -14.72 -5.44 59.09
CA LEU A 16 -14.14 -4.81 57.88
C LEU A 16 -14.49 -5.73 56.70
N SER A 17 -15.53 -5.39 55.95
CA SER A 17 -15.87 -6.08 54.71
C SER A 17 -14.95 -5.56 53.57
N VAL A 18 -13.99 -6.41 53.23
CA VAL A 18 -13.14 -6.19 52.02
C VAL A 18 -14.00 -6.55 50.79
N THR A 19 -14.51 -5.55 50.12
CA THR A 19 -15.11 -5.72 48.78
C THR A 19 -14.01 -5.94 47.75
N VAL A 20 -13.80 -7.18 47.32
CA VAL A 20 -12.98 -7.51 46.16
C VAL A 20 -13.77 -7.08 44.94
N ILE A 21 -13.36 -5.99 44.30
CA ILE A 21 -13.85 -5.56 43.00
C ILE A 21 -13.20 -6.47 41.96
N PRO A 22 -13.94 -7.32 41.24
CA PRO A 22 -13.35 -8.04 40.12
C PRO A 22 -12.91 -7.02 39.05
N SER A 23 -11.61 -6.88 38.83
CA SER A 23 -11.09 -6.16 37.68
C SER A 23 -11.48 -6.97 36.44
N THR A 24 -12.60 -6.62 35.83
CA THR A 24 -12.91 -7.07 34.48
C THR A 24 -11.89 -6.39 33.57
N PHE A 25 -10.85 -7.12 33.20
CA PHE A 25 -10.07 -6.78 32.03
C PHE A 25 -11.05 -6.82 30.84
N ALA A 26 -11.52 -5.67 30.41
CA ALA A 26 -12.15 -5.55 29.12
C ALA A 26 -11.08 -5.98 28.10
N SER A 27 -11.20 -7.20 27.62
CA SER A 27 -10.51 -7.61 26.40
C SER A 27 -10.98 -6.62 25.34
N THR A 28 -10.10 -5.70 24.97
CA THR A 28 -10.30 -4.88 23.77
C THR A 28 -10.27 -5.89 22.63
N GLU A 29 -11.44 -6.40 22.24
CA GLU A 29 -11.58 -7.05 20.96
C GLU A 29 -11.12 -6.00 19.95
N SER A 30 -9.90 -6.21 19.43
CA SER A 30 -9.45 -5.55 18.23
C SER A 30 -10.49 -5.89 17.18
N THR A 31 -11.42 -4.98 16.94
CA THR A 31 -12.25 -5.00 15.76
C THR A 31 -11.27 -4.96 14.61
N ALA A 32 -10.87 -6.14 14.11
CA ALA A 32 -10.22 -6.25 12.82
C ALA A 32 -11.22 -5.67 11.84
N THR A 33 -11.09 -4.37 11.58
CA THR A 33 -11.70 -3.75 10.41
C THR A 33 -11.19 -4.59 9.26
N ASN A 34 -12.09 -5.24 8.54
CA ASN A 34 -11.82 -5.84 7.23
C ASN A 34 -11.41 -4.69 6.30
N GLN A 35 -10.20 -4.16 6.50
CA GLN A 35 -9.58 -3.28 5.52
C GLN A 35 -9.32 -4.17 4.31
N THR A 36 -10.08 -3.92 3.27
CA THR A 36 -9.81 -4.51 1.96
C THR A 36 -8.35 -4.23 1.66
N GLN A 37 -7.54 -5.28 1.59
CA GLN A 37 -6.10 -5.17 1.41
C GLN A 37 -5.84 -4.39 0.11
N GLN A 38 -5.17 -3.25 0.23
CA GLN A 38 -4.88 -2.41 -0.93
C GLN A 38 -3.85 -3.08 -1.84
N THR A 39 -4.11 -3.05 -3.13
CA THR A 39 -3.25 -3.66 -4.15
C THR A 39 -2.39 -2.60 -4.83
N VAL A 40 -1.08 -2.84 -4.83
CA VAL A 40 -0.09 -2.12 -5.63
C VAL A 40 0.29 -2.98 -6.81
N LEU A 41 0.05 -2.49 -8.00
CA LEU A 41 0.33 -3.16 -9.27
C LEU A 41 1.55 -2.52 -9.92
N PHE A 42 2.59 -3.30 -10.17
CA PHE A 42 3.76 -2.88 -10.93
C PHE A 42 3.57 -3.25 -12.40
N ASP A 43 3.91 -2.32 -13.28
CA ASP A 43 3.98 -2.59 -14.71
C ASP A 43 5.31 -3.26 -15.06
N ASN A 44 5.25 -4.44 -15.66
CA ASN A 44 6.37 -5.14 -16.30
C ASN A 44 5.96 -5.60 -17.72
N SER A 45 5.14 -4.79 -18.39
CA SER A 45 4.67 -5.08 -19.76
C SER A 45 5.23 -4.11 -20.82
N HIS A 46 5.97 -3.09 -20.37
CA HIS A 46 6.53 -2.04 -21.24
C HIS A 46 8.06 -2.07 -21.29
N ALA A 47 8.64 -3.28 -21.37
CA ALA A 47 10.08 -3.51 -21.51
C ALA A 47 10.92 -2.96 -20.35
N GLN A 48 10.46 -3.15 -19.13
CA GLN A 48 11.17 -2.78 -17.90
C GLN A 48 12.48 -3.57 -17.71
N THR A 49 12.62 -4.69 -18.41
CA THR A 49 13.83 -5.53 -18.42
C THR A 49 14.67 -5.35 -19.68
N ALA A 50 14.46 -4.30 -20.46
CA ALA A 50 15.20 -4.04 -21.69
C ALA A 50 16.68 -3.75 -21.42
N GLY A 51 17.56 -4.23 -22.31
CA GLY A 51 19.00 -4.08 -22.17
C GLY A 51 19.53 -4.76 -20.91
N ALA A 52 20.19 -4.00 -20.04
CA ALA A 52 20.68 -4.46 -18.74
C ALA A 52 19.77 -4.00 -17.59
N ALA A 53 18.56 -3.57 -17.89
CA ALA A 53 17.59 -3.14 -16.88
C ALA A 53 16.97 -4.33 -16.15
N ASP A 54 16.56 -4.08 -14.92
CA ASP A 54 15.98 -5.07 -14.00
C ASP A 54 14.96 -4.37 -13.10
N TRP A 55 14.04 -3.62 -13.74
CA TRP A 55 13.09 -2.74 -13.05
C TRP A 55 11.80 -3.49 -12.64
N VAL A 56 11.96 -4.65 -12.03
CA VAL A 56 10.90 -5.59 -11.65
C VAL A 56 10.89 -5.87 -10.14
N ILE A 57 9.77 -6.41 -9.63
CA ILE A 57 9.55 -6.61 -8.19
C ILE A 57 10.39 -7.74 -7.57
N ASP A 58 11.00 -8.59 -8.35
CA ASP A 58 11.98 -9.59 -7.94
C ASP A 58 13.43 -9.22 -8.32
N GLY A 59 13.61 -8.04 -8.91
CA GLY A 59 14.87 -7.43 -9.29
C GLY A 59 15.18 -6.16 -8.51
N ALA A 60 15.47 -5.08 -9.23
CA ALA A 60 15.90 -3.81 -8.63
C ALA A 60 14.84 -3.14 -7.74
N PHE A 61 13.56 -3.48 -7.89
CA PHE A 61 12.46 -3.02 -7.03
C PHE A 61 12.08 -4.00 -5.92
N SER A 62 12.85 -5.07 -5.69
CA SER A 62 12.52 -6.11 -4.71
C SER A 62 12.41 -5.55 -3.28
N ASP A 63 13.34 -4.74 -2.83
CA ASP A 63 13.29 -4.12 -1.50
C ASP A 63 12.09 -3.19 -1.32
N TYR A 64 11.73 -2.45 -2.38
CA TYR A 64 10.57 -1.58 -2.38
C TYR A 64 9.26 -2.39 -2.31
N ALA A 65 9.14 -3.43 -3.13
CA ALA A 65 8.02 -4.36 -3.11
C ALA A 65 7.87 -5.04 -1.75
N ASP A 66 8.97 -5.50 -1.16
CA ASP A 66 8.97 -6.14 0.16
C ASP A 66 8.61 -5.17 1.29
N SER A 67 9.04 -3.92 1.19
CA SER A 67 8.64 -2.88 2.14
C SER A 67 7.12 -2.65 2.13
N MET A 68 6.49 -2.64 0.95
CA MET A 68 5.05 -2.53 0.82
C MET A 68 4.31 -3.78 1.35
N ARG A 69 4.82 -4.98 1.04
CA ARG A 69 4.25 -6.24 1.58
C ARG A 69 4.28 -6.26 3.10
N LYS A 70 5.38 -5.81 3.72
CA LYS A 70 5.51 -5.68 5.18
C LYS A 70 4.52 -4.70 5.79
N GLN A 71 4.08 -3.71 5.04
CA GLN A 71 3.05 -2.74 5.45
C GLN A 71 1.62 -3.24 5.20
N GLY A 72 1.45 -4.45 4.69
CA GLY A 72 0.15 -5.08 4.47
C GLY A 72 -0.45 -4.87 3.08
N TYR A 73 0.27 -4.28 2.14
CA TYR A 73 -0.18 -4.17 0.75
C TYR A 73 -0.06 -5.51 0.02
N GLN A 74 -1.00 -5.78 -0.87
CA GLN A 74 -0.84 -6.81 -1.88
C GLN A 74 -0.02 -6.22 -3.03
N VAL A 75 1.18 -6.78 -3.29
CA VAL A 75 2.03 -6.34 -4.41
C VAL A 75 1.97 -7.38 -5.52
N LYS A 76 1.55 -6.93 -6.69
CA LYS A 76 1.42 -7.72 -7.92
C LYS A 76 2.21 -7.07 -9.05
N GLU A 77 2.49 -7.84 -10.06
CA GLU A 77 3.12 -7.40 -11.29
C GLU A 77 2.25 -7.73 -12.50
N LEU A 78 2.23 -6.85 -13.48
CA LEU A 78 1.59 -7.02 -14.77
C LEU A 78 2.69 -7.39 -15.76
N GLU A 79 2.72 -8.66 -16.18
CA GLU A 79 3.83 -9.23 -16.95
C GLU A 79 3.47 -9.47 -18.42
N GLY A 80 4.52 -9.57 -19.24
CA GLY A 80 4.44 -10.04 -20.61
C GLY A 80 3.71 -9.09 -21.54
N GLU A 81 2.88 -9.64 -22.44
CA GLU A 81 2.06 -8.87 -23.37
C GLU A 81 0.74 -8.36 -22.76
N SER A 82 0.60 -8.50 -21.43
CA SER A 82 -0.56 -8.02 -20.70
C SER A 82 -0.62 -6.49 -20.78
N ASN A 83 -1.57 -5.99 -21.55
CA ASN A 83 -1.72 -4.55 -21.69
C ASN A 83 -2.34 -3.92 -20.45
N ILE A 84 -1.91 -2.72 -20.11
CA ILE A 84 -2.64 -1.88 -19.16
C ILE A 84 -4.03 -1.59 -19.76
N SER A 85 -5.06 -1.93 -19.00
CA SER A 85 -6.45 -1.77 -19.38
C SER A 85 -7.31 -1.45 -18.17
N GLU A 86 -8.53 -0.97 -18.39
CA GLU A 86 -9.48 -0.78 -17.30
C GLU A 86 -9.70 -2.07 -16.51
N GLN A 87 -9.73 -3.22 -17.18
CA GLN A 87 -9.92 -4.52 -16.54
C GLN A 87 -8.73 -4.90 -15.67
N THR A 88 -7.48 -4.73 -16.14
CA THR A 88 -6.27 -5.06 -15.36
C THR A 88 -6.09 -4.11 -14.18
N LEU A 89 -6.53 -2.85 -14.30
CA LEU A 89 -6.47 -1.84 -13.25
C LEU A 89 -7.62 -1.92 -12.24
N GLN A 90 -8.67 -2.70 -12.52
CA GLN A 90 -9.91 -2.72 -11.71
C GLN A 90 -9.67 -3.07 -10.23
N GLN A 91 -8.69 -3.92 -9.95
CA GLN A 91 -8.35 -4.33 -8.57
C GLN A 91 -7.15 -3.61 -8.00
N ALA A 92 -6.52 -2.73 -8.77
CA ALA A 92 -5.39 -1.95 -8.31
C ALA A 92 -5.87 -0.70 -7.55
N HIS A 93 -5.08 -0.26 -6.57
CA HIS A 93 -5.25 1.01 -5.87
C HIS A 93 -4.12 1.96 -6.24
N VAL A 94 -2.94 1.40 -6.49
CA VAL A 94 -1.76 2.10 -6.96
C VAL A 94 -1.19 1.36 -8.16
N LEU A 95 -0.91 2.08 -9.22
CA LEU A 95 -0.14 1.61 -10.38
C LEU A 95 1.27 2.21 -10.30
N VAL A 96 2.28 1.37 -10.27
CA VAL A 96 3.69 1.77 -10.36
C VAL A 96 4.19 1.44 -11.75
N ILE A 97 4.73 2.43 -12.43
CA ILE A 97 5.31 2.28 -13.78
C ILE A 97 6.80 2.58 -13.67
N PRO A 98 7.63 1.53 -13.47
CA PRO A 98 9.07 1.70 -13.42
C PRO A 98 9.62 1.71 -14.85
N GLU A 99 10.27 2.78 -15.22
CA GLU A 99 11.04 2.96 -16.46
C GLU A 99 10.47 2.20 -17.69
N ALA A 100 9.26 2.55 -18.13
CA ALA A 100 8.68 1.96 -19.32
C ALA A 100 9.50 2.37 -20.58
N ASN A 101 10.03 1.38 -21.31
CA ASN A 101 10.85 1.59 -22.50
C ASN A 101 10.02 1.47 -23.80
N ASN A 102 8.84 0.88 -23.73
CA ASN A 102 7.88 0.89 -24.83
C ASN A 102 6.84 2.00 -24.61
N PRO A 103 6.43 2.72 -25.67
CA PRO A 103 5.39 3.74 -25.54
C PRO A 103 4.05 3.10 -25.23
N PHE A 104 3.27 3.76 -24.38
CA PHE A 104 1.89 3.35 -24.09
C PHE A 104 1.00 3.59 -25.30
N LYS A 105 0.18 2.60 -25.63
CA LYS A 105 -0.85 2.73 -26.65
C LYS A 105 -1.96 3.69 -26.18
N GLU A 106 -2.70 4.24 -27.11
CA GLU A 106 -3.76 5.21 -26.78
C GLU A 106 -4.82 4.66 -25.80
N ASN A 107 -5.18 3.37 -25.95
CA ASN A 107 -6.11 2.72 -25.04
C ASN A 107 -5.53 2.54 -23.64
N GLU A 108 -4.23 2.29 -23.50
CA GLU A 108 -3.52 2.19 -22.22
C GLU A 108 -3.44 3.55 -21.52
N GLN A 109 -3.11 4.59 -22.26
CA GLN A 109 -3.12 5.97 -21.76
C GLN A 109 -4.50 6.35 -21.23
N LYS A 110 -5.58 6.02 -21.99
CA LYS A 110 -6.97 6.26 -21.55
C LYS A 110 -7.31 5.47 -20.28
N ALA A 111 -6.89 4.21 -20.20
CA ALA A 111 -7.12 3.38 -19.02
C ALA A 111 -6.42 3.96 -17.77
N ILE A 112 -5.17 4.40 -17.90
CA ILE A 112 -4.42 5.07 -16.82
C ILE A 112 -5.13 6.36 -16.37
N ILE A 113 -5.55 7.20 -17.33
CA ILE A 113 -6.25 8.46 -17.03
C ILE A 113 -7.58 8.17 -16.31
N ASN A 114 -8.36 7.19 -16.78
CA ASN A 114 -9.62 6.82 -16.16
C ASN A 114 -9.39 6.21 -14.75
N PHE A 115 -8.34 5.41 -14.58
CA PHE A 115 -7.97 4.88 -13.27
C PHE A 115 -7.72 5.99 -12.25
N VAL A 116 -6.96 7.02 -12.62
CA VAL A 116 -6.72 8.18 -11.75
C VAL A 116 -8.00 8.96 -11.48
N LYS A 117 -8.83 9.21 -12.52
CA LYS A 117 -10.13 9.90 -12.35
C LYS A 117 -11.06 9.16 -11.39
N ASN A 118 -10.95 7.83 -11.33
CA ASN A 118 -11.75 6.98 -10.45
C ASN A 118 -11.11 6.77 -9.06
N GLY A 119 -10.08 7.53 -8.71
CA GLY A 119 -9.46 7.53 -7.38
C GLY A 119 -8.23 6.63 -7.23
N GLY A 120 -7.76 6.00 -8.30
CA GLY A 120 -6.48 5.29 -8.32
C GLY A 120 -5.29 6.24 -8.27
N SER A 121 -4.15 5.76 -7.82
CA SER A 121 -2.90 6.51 -7.77
C SER A 121 -1.89 5.94 -8.76
N VAL A 122 -1.09 6.80 -9.39
CA VAL A 122 -0.02 6.37 -10.31
C VAL A 122 1.32 6.94 -9.85
N ILE A 123 2.33 6.09 -9.85
CA ILE A 123 3.72 6.47 -9.62
C ILE A 123 4.49 6.19 -10.92
N PHE A 124 4.90 7.25 -11.60
CA PHE A 124 5.82 7.16 -12.73
C PHE A 124 7.25 7.28 -12.24
N ILE A 125 8.08 6.32 -12.63
CA ILE A 125 9.52 6.33 -12.38
C ILE A 125 10.20 6.34 -13.73
N SER A 126 11.02 7.33 -13.96
CA SER A 126 11.74 7.51 -15.22
C SER A 126 13.21 7.73 -14.94
N ASP A 127 14.05 7.20 -15.79
CA ASP A 127 15.49 7.44 -15.75
C ASP A 127 15.83 8.79 -16.43
N HIS A 128 17.09 9.05 -16.60
CA HIS A 128 17.59 10.31 -17.16
C HIS A 128 17.29 10.44 -18.67
N TYR A 129 17.41 11.65 -19.18
CA TYR A 129 17.39 11.91 -20.62
C TYR A 129 18.36 10.99 -21.36
N ASN A 130 17.91 10.44 -22.46
CA ASN A 130 18.67 9.49 -23.27
C ASN A 130 18.67 8.04 -22.72
N ALA A 131 17.80 7.72 -21.81
CA ALA A 131 17.59 6.36 -21.29
C ALA A 131 16.72 5.54 -22.24
N ASP A 132 17.27 5.18 -23.38
CA ASP A 132 16.64 4.36 -24.42
C ASP A 132 17.28 2.97 -24.42
N ARG A 133 16.81 2.11 -23.51
CA ARG A 133 17.45 0.81 -23.25
C ARG A 133 17.15 -0.24 -24.32
N ASN A 134 16.05 -0.11 -25.03
CA ASN A 134 15.66 -1.03 -26.11
C ASN A 134 15.94 -0.48 -27.51
N LEU A 135 16.59 0.66 -27.61
CA LEU A 135 17.04 1.31 -28.84
C LEU A 135 15.89 1.64 -29.82
N ASN A 136 14.71 1.94 -29.29
CA ASN A 136 13.54 2.31 -30.06
C ASN A 136 13.42 3.84 -30.32
N ARG A 137 14.36 4.63 -29.79
CA ARG A 137 14.39 6.10 -29.82
C ARG A 137 13.32 6.79 -28.98
N ILE A 138 12.80 6.10 -27.97
CA ILE A 138 11.86 6.64 -27.01
C ILE A 138 12.49 6.51 -25.65
N ASP A 139 12.65 7.62 -24.95
CA ASP A 139 13.11 7.61 -23.58
C ASP A 139 11.96 7.25 -22.65
N SER A 140 12.25 6.68 -21.48
CA SER A 140 11.22 6.30 -20.50
C SER A 140 10.35 7.48 -20.08
N SER A 141 10.88 8.70 -20.06
CA SER A 141 10.13 9.94 -19.83
C SER A 141 9.14 10.30 -20.94
N GLU A 142 9.30 9.72 -22.13
CA GLU A 142 8.47 9.99 -23.31
C GLU A 142 7.45 8.87 -23.56
N SER A 143 7.53 7.75 -22.84
CA SER A 143 6.73 6.56 -23.09
C SER A 143 5.22 6.82 -22.97
N MET A 144 4.81 7.73 -22.08
CA MET A 144 3.41 8.05 -21.85
C MET A 144 2.76 8.78 -23.03
N ASN A 145 3.46 9.64 -23.71
CA ASN A 145 2.93 10.43 -24.83
C ASN A 145 3.44 9.96 -26.19
N GLY A 146 4.37 8.98 -26.23
CA GLY A 146 4.90 8.38 -27.45
C GLY A 146 5.79 9.30 -28.29
N TYR A 147 6.28 10.39 -27.72
CA TYR A 147 7.24 11.24 -28.41
C TYR A 147 8.59 10.56 -28.53
N ARG A 148 9.20 10.71 -29.68
CA ARG A 148 10.56 10.27 -29.92
C ARG A 148 11.54 11.33 -29.45
N ARG A 149 12.72 10.91 -29.04
CA ARG A 149 13.83 11.79 -28.67
C ARG A 149 14.05 12.89 -29.74
N GLY A 150 14.05 14.14 -29.30
CA GLY A 150 14.17 15.30 -30.19
C GLY A 150 12.90 15.67 -30.97
N ALA A 151 11.77 15.04 -30.66
CA ALA A 151 10.47 15.39 -31.26
C ALA A 151 9.87 16.69 -30.67
N TYR A 152 10.35 17.13 -29.52
CA TYR A 152 10.03 18.47 -29.00
C TYR A 152 10.80 19.50 -29.85
N GLN A 153 10.21 19.90 -30.94
CA GLN A 153 10.64 21.11 -31.65
C GLN A 153 9.79 22.26 -31.13
N ASN A 154 10.49 23.18 -30.47
CA ASN A 154 9.90 24.47 -30.08
C ASN A 154 9.52 25.28 -31.32
#